data_7f57c078e54e4d06e2e301165cba6c78
#
_entry.id   7f57c078e54e4d06e2e301165cba6c78
#
_cell.length_a   1.000
_cell.length_b   1.000
_cell.length_c   1.000
_cell.angle_alpha   90.00
_cell.angle_beta   90.00
_cell.angle_gamma   90.00
#
_symmetry.space_group_name_H-M   'P 1'
#
loop_
_entity.id
_entity.type
_entity.pdbx_description
1 polymer ?
#
loop_
_entity_poly.entity_id
_entity_poly.type
_entity_poly.pdbx_seq_one_letter_code
_entity_poly.pdbx_strand_id
1 'polypeptide(L)'
;MGIPTSSKKKTAEPSNEKTQKKWRNPEEICLLMHRLGDYAWTHNLLTEETFFSTDFNQVIGYPTADLNQKKGAAIWQDSTLPEDKHLMMESYQQYKNGTQDHHCIEYKIKDRKGKVHWVLERGVVVEVDAQGKPLVVAGTHTDITEMKELKIKLEDIEHVRKKEVVDAIIRNMEADRGYVASELHNNVNQILSAARMMLELIPMVNEEMGEYTKKVKYIIYSAVDEVNRICNLINPNSLDHISLPDLLKDQINRAGKDKNIKIKLDINGFLGGKRFPRESELTMLRVVQDIVYRITNHSHATEASIILTQERDFILLEVSFNDPKFDLNRTLKNLRVVNLANRCEHYGGSYSMKKEKGVGIHLSASVKIHGNTP
;
A
#
# COMPACT_ATOMS: atom_id res chain seq x y z
N MET A 1 -21.09 -79.87 -55.50
CA MET A 1 -21.53 -78.86 -56.44
C MET A 1 -22.74 -78.22 -55.85
N GLY A 2 -22.74 -76.98 -55.57
CA GLY A 2 -23.89 -76.28 -55.02
C GLY A 2 -23.45 -75.14 -54.07
N ILE A 3 -23.41 -74.00 -54.62
CA ILE A 3 -23.03 -72.72 -53.90
C ILE A 3 -24.28 -72.26 -53.10
N PRO A 4 -24.18 -71.93 -51.81
CA PRO A 4 -25.29 -71.28 -51.12
C PRO A 4 -25.08 -69.78 -51.17
N THR A 5 -26.17 -69.14 -51.40
CA THR A 5 -26.47 -67.71 -51.54
C THR A 5 -26.22 -66.90 -50.30
N SER A 6 -25.67 -65.73 -50.52
CA SER A 6 -25.47 -64.59 -49.66
C SER A 6 -26.70 -64.20 -48.79
N SER A 7 -26.56 -64.11 -47.45
CA SER A 7 -27.51 -63.47 -46.53
C SER A 7 -27.03 -62.04 -46.25
N LYS A 8 -27.86 -61.08 -46.58
CA LYS A 8 -27.72 -59.67 -46.31
C LYS A 8 -27.67 -59.44 -44.79
N LYS A 9 -26.54 -58.99 -44.26
CA LYS A 9 -26.45 -58.35 -42.94
C LYS A 9 -27.19 -57.01 -42.98
N LYS A 10 -28.25 -56.90 -42.20
CA LYS A 10 -28.84 -55.62 -41.80
C LYS A 10 -27.88 -54.94 -40.87
N THR A 11 -27.36 -53.85 -41.31
CA THR A 11 -26.63 -52.88 -40.46
C THR A 11 -27.64 -52.24 -39.52
N ALA A 12 -27.57 -52.51 -38.23
CA ALA A 12 -28.28 -51.79 -37.18
C ALA A 12 -27.61 -50.39 -37.06
N GLU A 13 -28.37 -49.33 -37.29
CA GLU A 13 -28.00 -47.97 -36.90
C GLU A 13 -27.85 -47.90 -35.37
N PRO A 14 -26.82 -47.23 -34.84
CA PRO A 14 -26.72 -47.01 -33.43
C PRO A 14 -27.81 -46.00 -33.03
N SER A 15 -28.79 -46.42 -32.27
CA SER A 15 -29.76 -45.56 -31.60
C SER A 15 -29.02 -44.65 -30.65
N ASN A 16 -28.89 -43.39 -31.02
CA ASN A 16 -28.32 -42.34 -30.19
C ASN A 16 -29.35 -41.86 -29.17
N GLU A 17 -29.78 -42.77 -28.30
CA GLU A 17 -30.47 -42.40 -27.06
C GLU A 17 -29.43 -41.78 -26.11
N LYS A 18 -29.23 -40.46 -26.25
CA LYS A 18 -28.71 -39.64 -25.16
C LYS A 18 -29.70 -39.84 -23.99
N THR A 19 -29.34 -40.71 -23.08
CA THR A 19 -30.04 -40.90 -21.82
C THR A 19 -29.96 -39.58 -21.07
N GLN A 20 -30.95 -38.71 -21.25
CA GLN A 20 -31.15 -37.58 -20.39
C GLN A 20 -31.35 -38.15 -18.98
N LYS A 21 -30.31 -38.05 -18.15
CA LYS A 21 -30.41 -38.30 -16.72
C LYS A 21 -31.40 -37.28 -16.16
N LYS A 22 -32.65 -37.65 -16.10
CA LYS A 22 -33.73 -36.90 -15.46
C LYS A 22 -33.47 -36.97 -13.94
N TRP A 23 -32.98 -35.89 -13.35
CA TRP A 23 -32.93 -35.76 -11.90
C TRP A 23 -34.35 -35.81 -11.38
N ARG A 24 -34.68 -36.92 -10.71
CA ARG A 24 -36.09 -37.32 -10.47
C ARG A 24 -36.82 -36.51 -9.39
N ASN A 25 -36.06 -35.80 -8.50
CA ASN A 25 -36.68 -35.01 -7.42
C ASN A 25 -35.74 -33.87 -6.96
N PRO A 26 -36.20 -32.61 -6.92
CA PRO A 26 -35.45 -31.49 -6.33
C PRO A 26 -34.99 -31.77 -4.88
N GLU A 27 -35.77 -32.50 -4.09
CA GLU A 27 -35.42 -32.90 -2.71
C GLU A 27 -34.16 -33.78 -2.68
N GLU A 28 -33.98 -34.70 -3.65
CA GLU A 28 -32.82 -35.58 -3.71
C GLU A 28 -31.53 -34.77 -4.03
N ILE A 29 -31.61 -33.73 -4.88
CA ILE A 29 -30.51 -32.85 -5.18
C ILE A 29 -30.13 -32.07 -3.93
N CYS A 30 -31.07 -31.46 -3.26
CA CYS A 30 -30.88 -30.73 -2.01
C CYS A 30 -30.26 -31.62 -0.91
N LEU A 31 -30.69 -32.86 -0.79
CA LEU A 31 -30.19 -33.83 0.20
C LEU A 31 -28.70 -34.20 -0.11
N LEU A 32 -28.37 -34.39 -1.37
CA LEU A 32 -26.98 -34.68 -1.78
C LEU A 32 -26.04 -33.51 -1.53
N MET A 33 -26.46 -32.31 -1.86
CA MET A 33 -25.68 -31.11 -1.63
C MET A 33 -25.52 -30.77 -0.16
N HIS A 34 -26.56 -30.99 0.63
CA HIS A 34 -26.52 -30.83 2.09
C HIS A 34 -25.47 -31.74 2.75
N ARG A 35 -25.26 -32.97 2.26
CA ARG A 35 -24.22 -33.89 2.75
C ARG A 35 -22.80 -33.36 2.46
N LEU A 36 -22.63 -32.39 1.56
CA LEU A 36 -21.37 -31.73 1.27
C LEU A 36 -21.08 -30.52 2.18
N GLY A 37 -22.00 -30.21 3.10
CA GLY A 37 -21.83 -29.17 4.11
C GLY A 37 -22.33 -27.78 3.71
N ASP A 38 -22.94 -27.65 2.53
CA ASP A 38 -23.51 -26.38 2.05
C ASP A 38 -25.05 -26.40 2.13
N TYR A 39 -25.64 -25.21 2.24
CA TYR A 39 -27.11 -25.07 2.21
C TYR A 39 -27.58 -25.09 0.76
N ALA A 40 -28.26 -26.18 0.38
CA ALA A 40 -28.70 -26.39 -0.98
C ALA A 40 -30.05 -25.72 -1.27
N TRP A 41 -30.21 -25.28 -2.51
CA TRP A 41 -31.47 -24.77 -3.02
C TRP A 41 -31.71 -25.23 -4.45
N THR A 42 -32.98 -25.26 -4.85
CA THR A 42 -33.41 -25.43 -6.24
C THR A 42 -34.48 -24.41 -6.57
N HIS A 43 -34.48 -23.91 -7.79
CA HIS A 43 -35.45 -22.96 -8.29
C HIS A 43 -35.98 -23.37 -9.66
N ASN A 44 -37.29 -23.46 -9.79
CA ASN A 44 -37.95 -23.71 -11.06
C ASN A 44 -38.33 -22.39 -11.72
N LEU A 45 -37.74 -22.14 -12.88
CA LEU A 45 -37.89 -20.86 -13.61
C LEU A 45 -39.28 -20.68 -14.25
N LEU A 46 -40.08 -21.75 -14.38
CA LEU A 46 -41.44 -21.71 -14.92
C LEU A 46 -42.49 -21.50 -13.83
N THR A 47 -42.40 -22.28 -12.73
CA THR A 47 -43.38 -22.23 -11.65
C THR A 47 -43.01 -21.19 -10.59
N GLU A 48 -41.79 -20.67 -10.63
CA GLU A 48 -41.19 -19.77 -9.64
C GLU A 48 -41.13 -20.36 -8.23
N GLU A 49 -41.20 -21.70 -8.14
CA GLU A 49 -41.08 -22.43 -6.87
C GLU A 49 -39.61 -22.61 -6.51
N THR A 50 -39.27 -22.28 -5.27
CA THR A 50 -37.94 -22.46 -4.69
C THR A 50 -37.99 -23.46 -3.57
N PHE A 51 -37.02 -24.36 -3.56
CA PHE A 51 -36.84 -25.37 -2.50
C PHE A 51 -35.52 -25.12 -1.80
N PHE A 52 -35.51 -25.07 -0.47
CA PHE A 52 -34.29 -24.93 0.34
C PHE A 52 -34.11 -26.19 1.21
N SER A 53 -32.85 -26.58 1.45
CA SER A 53 -32.55 -27.67 2.40
C SER A 53 -32.93 -27.30 3.82
N THR A 54 -33.17 -28.33 4.64
CA THR A 54 -33.74 -28.17 5.99
C THR A 54 -32.93 -27.32 6.95
N ASP A 55 -31.60 -27.24 6.79
CA ASP A 55 -30.71 -26.52 7.72
C ASP A 55 -30.44 -25.06 7.34
N PHE A 56 -31.03 -24.60 6.25
CA PHE A 56 -30.89 -23.22 5.81
C PHE A 56 -31.42 -22.20 6.85
N ASN A 57 -32.31 -22.65 7.73
CA ASN A 57 -32.83 -21.89 8.88
C ASN A 57 -31.72 -21.37 9.80
N GLN A 58 -30.61 -22.11 9.90
CA GLN A 58 -29.53 -21.75 10.83
C GLN A 58 -28.87 -20.47 10.44
N VAL A 59 -28.81 -20.15 9.15
CA VAL A 59 -28.20 -18.90 8.64
C VAL A 59 -29.14 -17.72 8.72
N ILE A 60 -30.38 -17.88 8.22
CA ILE A 60 -31.30 -16.73 8.10
C ILE A 60 -32.35 -16.64 9.20
N GLY A 61 -32.47 -17.69 10.04
CA GLY A 61 -33.37 -17.70 11.18
C GLY A 61 -34.86 -17.85 10.82
N TYR A 62 -35.20 -18.24 9.59
CA TYR A 62 -36.55 -18.50 9.15
C TYR A 62 -36.82 -20.02 9.12
N PRO A 63 -38.00 -20.49 9.55
CA PRO A 63 -38.38 -21.92 9.44
C PRO A 63 -38.39 -22.40 7.99
N THR A 64 -37.89 -23.61 7.71
CA THR A 64 -37.87 -24.20 6.36
C THR A 64 -39.23 -24.24 5.70
N ALA A 65 -40.29 -24.48 6.51
CA ALA A 65 -41.66 -24.48 6.03
C ALA A 65 -42.09 -23.14 5.40
N ASP A 66 -41.59 -22.01 5.93
CA ASP A 66 -41.88 -20.69 5.39
C ASP A 66 -41.08 -20.44 4.07
N LEU A 67 -39.89 -21.00 3.98
CA LEU A 67 -39.01 -20.84 2.82
C LEU A 67 -39.44 -21.72 1.62
N ASN A 68 -39.98 -22.93 1.89
CA ASN A 68 -40.39 -23.86 0.83
C ASN A 68 -41.84 -23.60 0.31
N GLN A 69 -42.41 -22.46 0.65
CA GLN A 69 -43.65 -21.98 0.05
C GLN A 69 -43.32 -21.00 -1.09
N LYS A 70 -44.32 -20.65 -1.94
CA LYS A 70 -44.16 -19.66 -3.03
C LYS A 70 -43.56 -18.29 -2.62
N LYS A 71 -43.50 -18.04 -1.30
CA LYS A 71 -42.90 -16.83 -0.70
C LYS A 71 -41.41 -16.95 -0.39
N GLY A 72 -40.77 -18.11 -0.54
CA GLY A 72 -39.39 -18.35 -0.13
C GLY A 72 -38.41 -17.46 -0.90
N ALA A 73 -38.56 -17.33 -2.20
CA ALA A 73 -37.75 -16.43 -3.01
C ALA A 73 -37.89 -14.96 -2.58
N ALA A 74 -39.10 -14.53 -2.21
CA ALA A 74 -39.34 -13.17 -1.72
C ALA A 74 -38.67 -12.93 -0.35
N ILE A 75 -38.76 -13.89 0.57
CA ILE A 75 -38.07 -13.80 1.87
C ILE A 75 -36.57 -13.68 1.68
N TRP A 76 -36.01 -14.44 0.75
CA TRP A 76 -34.59 -14.37 0.42
C TRP A 76 -34.19 -13.00 -0.14
N GLN A 77 -34.92 -12.48 -1.13
CA GLN A 77 -34.70 -11.16 -1.70
C GLN A 77 -34.84 -10.04 -0.65
N ASP A 78 -35.82 -10.16 0.28
CA ASP A 78 -36.00 -9.18 1.34
C ASP A 78 -34.89 -9.23 2.40
N SER A 79 -34.32 -10.41 2.62
CA SER A 79 -33.17 -10.59 3.51
C SER A 79 -31.86 -10.05 2.91
N THR A 80 -31.75 -9.95 1.59
CA THR A 80 -30.56 -9.40 0.92
C THR A 80 -30.46 -7.88 1.13
N LEU A 81 -29.26 -7.38 1.46
CA LEU A 81 -29.04 -5.96 1.64
C LEU A 81 -29.35 -5.18 0.35
N PRO A 82 -29.94 -3.97 0.44
CA PRO A 82 -30.35 -3.19 -0.74
C PRO A 82 -29.24 -2.98 -1.76
N GLU A 83 -28.00 -2.74 -1.29
CA GLU A 83 -26.84 -2.52 -2.14
C GLU A 83 -26.44 -3.75 -2.96
N ASP A 84 -26.75 -4.96 -2.47
CA ASP A 84 -26.35 -6.23 -3.11
C ASP A 84 -27.49 -6.90 -3.91
N LYS A 85 -28.74 -6.39 -3.82
CA LYS A 85 -29.91 -6.97 -4.53
C LYS A 85 -29.71 -7.06 -6.04
N HIS A 86 -29.01 -6.11 -6.65
CA HIS A 86 -28.74 -6.10 -8.07
C HIS A 86 -27.97 -7.33 -8.55
N LEU A 87 -27.03 -7.86 -7.75
CA LEU A 87 -26.21 -9.04 -8.09
C LEU A 87 -27.10 -10.28 -8.30
N MET A 88 -28.05 -10.49 -7.40
CA MET A 88 -28.99 -11.61 -7.51
C MET A 88 -29.93 -11.44 -8.70
N MET A 89 -30.48 -10.25 -8.88
CA MET A 89 -31.43 -9.97 -9.97
C MET A 89 -30.78 -10.13 -11.34
N GLU A 90 -29.54 -9.69 -11.49
CA GLU A 90 -28.79 -9.84 -12.73
C GLU A 90 -28.54 -11.31 -13.04
N SER A 91 -28.07 -12.10 -12.06
CA SER A 91 -27.85 -13.53 -12.20
C SER A 91 -29.15 -14.27 -12.59
N TYR A 92 -30.24 -13.98 -11.91
CA TYR A 92 -31.55 -14.56 -12.21
C TYR A 92 -32.00 -14.26 -13.66
N GLN A 93 -31.85 -13.01 -14.12
CA GLN A 93 -32.20 -12.63 -15.49
C GLN A 93 -31.33 -13.34 -16.54
N GLN A 94 -30.05 -13.53 -16.24
CA GLN A 94 -29.14 -14.25 -17.13
C GLN A 94 -29.54 -15.71 -17.30
N TYR A 95 -29.96 -16.39 -16.23
CA TYR A 95 -30.55 -17.73 -16.33
C TYR A 95 -31.84 -17.75 -17.16
N LYS A 96 -32.76 -16.84 -16.87
CA LYS A 96 -34.06 -16.78 -17.55
C LYS A 96 -33.92 -16.53 -19.05
N ASN A 97 -32.89 -15.79 -19.44
CA ASN A 97 -32.55 -15.50 -20.84
C ASN A 97 -31.67 -16.60 -21.49
N GLY A 98 -31.20 -17.58 -20.72
CA GLY A 98 -30.32 -18.64 -21.22
C GLY A 98 -28.91 -18.16 -21.62
N THR A 99 -28.48 -16.99 -21.12
CA THR A 99 -27.17 -16.42 -21.40
C THR A 99 -26.09 -16.93 -20.45
N GLN A 100 -26.49 -17.58 -19.35
CA GLN A 100 -25.61 -18.13 -18.35
C GLN A 100 -26.13 -19.50 -17.89
N ASP A 101 -25.22 -20.46 -17.70
CA ASP A 101 -25.51 -21.80 -17.22
C ASP A 101 -25.03 -22.05 -15.76
N HIS A 102 -24.17 -21.15 -15.24
CA HIS A 102 -23.68 -21.21 -13.85
C HIS A 102 -23.38 -19.79 -13.33
N HIS A 103 -23.40 -19.62 -12.01
CA HIS A 103 -22.95 -18.39 -11.36
C HIS A 103 -22.18 -18.66 -10.07
N CYS A 104 -21.42 -17.62 -9.65
CA CYS A 104 -20.75 -17.58 -8.36
C CYS A 104 -20.71 -16.12 -7.90
N ILE A 105 -21.54 -15.79 -6.91
CA ILE A 105 -21.69 -14.42 -6.41
C ILE A 105 -21.57 -14.38 -4.89
N GLU A 106 -21.01 -13.29 -4.38
CA GLU A 106 -20.93 -13.00 -2.95
C GLU A 106 -21.79 -11.78 -2.64
N TYR A 107 -22.63 -11.89 -1.63
CA TYR A 107 -23.50 -10.78 -1.20
C TYR A 107 -23.83 -10.90 0.28
N LYS A 108 -24.40 -9.85 0.83
CA LYS A 108 -24.78 -9.78 2.24
C LYS A 108 -26.28 -10.00 2.41
N ILE A 109 -26.62 -10.77 3.43
CA ILE A 109 -27.98 -10.95 3.89
C ILE A 109 -28.11 -10.53 5.34
N LYS A 110 -29.32 -10.20 5.73
CA LYS A 110 -29.70 -9.89 7.09
C LYS A 110 -30.61 -10.98 7.62
N ASP A 111 -30.22 -11.62 8.71
CA ASP A 111 -31.06 -12.63 9.35
C ASP A 111 -32.30 -12.01 10.06
N ARG A 112 -33.20 -12.84 10.52
CA ARG A 112 -34.42 -12.40 11.22
C ARG A 112 -34.15 -11.59 12.49
N LYS A 113 -32.95 -11.73 13.11
CA LYS A 113 -32.51 -10.97 14.28
C LYS A 113 -31.79 -9.67 13.91
N GLY A 114 -31.58 -9.43 12.64
CA GLY A 114 -30.91 -8.25 12.14
C GLY A 114 -29.39 -8.37 11.99
N LYS A 115 -28.80 -9.54 12.26
CA LYS A 115 -27.37 -9.79 12.04
C LYS A 115 -27.08 -9.94 10.55
N VAL A 116 -25.98 -9.35 10.10
CA VAL A 116 -25.51 -9.41 8.71
C VAL A 116 -24.58 -10.62 8.55
N HIS A 117 -24.84 -11.40 7.51
CA HIS A 117 -24.02 -12.53 7.08
C HIS A 117 -23.53 -12.33 5.65
N TRP A 118 -22.31 -12.73 5.37
CA TRP A 118 -21.81 -12.87 4.01
C TRP A 118 -22.15 -14.24 3.47
N VAL A 119 -22.76 -14.28 2.31
CA VAL A 119 -23.14 -15.54 1.64
C VAL A 119 -22.42 -15.61 0.30
N LEU A 120 -21.80 -16.77 0.06
CA LEU A 120 -21.34 -17.19 -1.25
C LEU A 120 -22.41 -18.08 -1.87
N GLU A 121 -23.03 -17.61 -2.94
CA GLU A 121 -24.00 -18.36 -3.73
C GLU A 121 -23.34 -18.91 -4.97
N ARG A 122 -23.56 -20.21 -5.20
CA ARG A 122 -23.19 -20.91 -6.44
C ARG A 122 -24.40 -21.60 -7.00
N GLY A 123 -24.64 -21.43 -8.28
CA GLY A 123 -25.75 -22.07 -8.97
C GLY A 123 -25.38 -22.58 -10.34
N VAL A 124 -26.12 -23.57 -10.80
CA VAL A 124 -25.93 -24.20 -12.12
C VAL A 124 -27.30 -24.62 -12.68
N VAL A 125 -27.46 -24.54 -13.99
CA VAL A 125 -28.62 -25.08 -14.67
C VAL A 125 -28.58 -26.63 -14.64
N VAL A 126 -29.58 -27.25 -14.08
CA VAL A 126 -29.68 -28.72 -13.95
C VAL A 126 -30.70 -29.35 -14.88
N GLU A 127 -31.66 -28.59 -15.40
CA GLU A 127 -32.65 -29.06 -16.35
C GLU A 127 -32.95 -27.97 -17.40
N VAL A 128 -33.11 -28.40 -18.66
CA VAL A 128 -33.45 -27.53 -19.79
C VAL A 128 -34.67 -28.13 -20.52
N ASP A 129 -35.43 -27.28 -21.21
CA ASP A 129 -36.53 -27.75 -22.09
C ASP A 129 -36.00 -28.35 -23.42
N ALA A 130 -36.92 -28.80 -24.27
CA ALA A 130 -36.60 -29.40 -25.56
C ALA A 130 -35.89 -28.42 -26.51
N GLN A 131 -35.97 -27.12 -26.26
CA GLN A 131 -35.31 -26.02 -27.00
C GLN A 131 -33.98 -25.61 -26.39
N GLY A 132 -33.57 -26.21 -25.27
CA GLY A 132 -32.33 -25.88 -24.56
C GLY A 132 -32.46 -24.69 -23.59
N LYS A 133 -33.67 -24.19 -23.34
CA LYS A 133 -33.90 -23.12 -22.40
C LYS A 133 -33.91 -23.65 -20.94
N PRO A 134 -33.22 -22.96 -20.01
CA PRO A 134 -33.18 -23.36 -18.60
C PRO A 134 -34.59 -23.48 -17.97
N LEU A 135 -34.83 -24.60 -17.30
CA LEU A 135 -36.04 -24.88 -16.55
C LEU A 135 -35.83 -24.90 -15.05
N VAL A 136 -34.74 -25.55 -14.62
CA VAL A 136 -34.41 -25.70 -13.21
C VAL A 136 -32.95 -25.31 -12.98
N VAL A 137 -32.74 -24.48 -11.98
CA VAL A 137 -31.44 -24.12 -11.45
C VAL A 137 -31.31 -24.70 -10.05
N ALA A 138 -30.14 -25.24 -9.72
CA ALA A 138 -29.81 -25.69 -8.39
C ALA A 138 -28.48 -25.09 -7.93
N GLY A 139 -28.33 -24.95 -6.64
CA GLY A 139 -27.15 -24.35 -6.10
C GLY A 139 -26.96 -24.54 -4.61
N THR A 140 -25.93 -23.84 -4.11
CA THR A 140 -25.61 -23.82 -2.69
C THR A 140 -25.41 -22.39 -2.21
N HIS A 141 -25.74 -22.17 -0.94
CA HIS A 141 -25.33 -21.01 -0.17
C HIS A 141 -24.34 -21.45 0.89
N THR A 142 -23.22 -20.79 0.96
CA THR A 142 -22.19 -21.01 2.00
C THR A 142 -22.07 -19.73 2.83
N ASP A 143 -22.20 -19.83 4.15
CA ASP A 143 -21.89 -18.69 5.04
C ASP A 143 -20.38 -18.49 5.09
N ILE A 144 -19.92 -17.37 4.53
CA ILE A 144 -18.50 -16.99 4.48
C ILE A 144 -18.17 -15.81 5.43
N THR A 145 -19.06 -15.55 6.40
CA THR A 145 -18.91 -14.42 7.34
C THR A 145 -17.61 -14.52 8.12
N GLU A 146 -17.36 -15.68 8.74
CA GLU A 146 -16.14 -15.91 9.49
C GLU A 146 -14.88 -15.77 8.62
N MET A 147 -14.92 -16.30 7.40
CA MET A 147 -13.81 -16.18 6.44
C MET A 147 -13.52 -14.72 6.08
N LYS A 148 -14.57 -13.91 5.86
CA LYS A 148 -14.42 -12.46 5.58
C LYS A 148 -13.88 -11.70 6.78
N GLU A 149 -14.37 -12.00 7.99
CA GLU A 149 -13.87 -11.38 9.23
C GLU A 149 -12.41 -11.73 9.49
N LEU A 150 -12.02 -12.99 9.29
CA LEU A 150 -10.63 -13.42 9.45
C LEU A 150 -9.72 -12.77 8.41
N LYS A 151 -10.18 -12.61 7.17
CA LYS A 151 -9.44 -11.93 6.13
C LYS A 151 -9.17 -10.46 6.48
N ILE A 152 -10.18 -9.75 6.96
CA ILE A 152 -10.04 -8.35 7.41
C ILE A 152 -9.04 -8.27 8.57
N LYS A 153 -9.17 -9.15 9.57
CA LYS A 153 -8.22 -9.19 10.70
C LYS A 153 -6.77 -9.47 10.25
N LEU A 154 -6.60 -10.34 9.27
CA LEU A 154 -5.27 -10.64 8.73
C LEU A 154 -4.67 -9.42 8.02
N GLU A 155 -5.45 -8.72 7.20
CA GLU A 155 -5.04 -7.49 6.52
C GLU A 155 -4.63 -6.40 7.52
N ASP A 156 -5.40 -6.24 8.61
CA ASP A 156 -5.07 -5.30 9.70
C ASP A 156 -3.75 -5.67 10.40
N ILE A 157 -3.56 -6.95 10.73
CA ILE A 157 -2.32 -7.44 11.36
C ILE A 157 -1.11 -7.21 10.43
N GLU A 158 -1.25 -7.51 9.14
CA GLU A 158 -0.18 -7.28 8.16
C GLU A 158 0.16 -5.79 8.04
N HIS A 159 -0.84 -4.92 8.08
CA HIS A 159 -0.63 -3.48 8.03
C HIS A 159 0.15 -2.98 9.26
N VAL A 160 -0.25 -3.39 10.46
CA VAL A 160 0.46 -3.07 11.71
C VAL A 160 1.89 -3.58 11.68
N ARG A 161 2.10 -4.84 11.26
CA ARG A 161 3.43 -5.44 11.18
C ARG A 161 4.36 -4.72 10.20
N LYS A 162 3.83 -4.32 9.03
CA LYS A 162 4.61 -3.52 8.07
C LYS A 162 5.08 -2.21 8.68
N LYS A 163 4.20 -1.55 9.45
CA LYS A 163 4.52 -0.31 10.15
C LYS A 163 5.63 -0.50 11.17
N GLU A 164 5.54 -1.54 12.01
CA GLU A 164 6.57 -1.87 13.01
C GLU A 164 7.94 -2.18 12.39
N VAL A 165 7.96 -2.91 11.26
CA VAL A 165 9.20 -3.21 10.54
C VAL A 165 9.85 -1.93 10.00
N VAL A 166 9.07 -1.02 9.41
CA VAL A 166 9.58 0.28 8.93
C VAL A 166 10.15 1.09 10.09
N ASP A 167 9.48 1.14 11.24
CA ASP A 167 9.96 1.80 12.45
C ASP A 167 11.30 1.23 12.93
N ALA A 168 11.40 -0.09 12.98
CA ALA A 168 12.63 -0.75 13.39
C ALA A 168 13.80 -0.44 12.43
N ILE A 169 13.54 -0.44 11.12
CA ILE A 169 14.54 -0.09 10.12
C ILE A 169 15.00 1.36 10.29
N ILE A 170 14.05 2.29 10.47
CA ILE A 170 14.38 3.72 10.66
C ILE A 170 15.24 3.91 11.92
N ARG A 171 14.85 3.30 13.04
CA ARG A 171 15.63 3.39 14.28
C ARG A 171 17.04 2.83 14.13
N ASN A 172 17.20 1.66 13.50
CA ASN A 172 18.50 1.06 13.26
C ASN A 172 19.37 1.93 12.34
N MET A 173 18.81 2.47 11.26
CA MET A 173 19.56 3.37 10.38
C MET A 173 20.04 4.64 11.07
N GLU A 174 19.24 5.22 11.97
CA GLU A 174 19.66 6.40 12.73
C GLU A 174 20.72 6.04 13.80
N ALA A 175 20.60 4.88 14.44
CA ALA A 175 21.62 4.38 15.38
C ALA A 175 22.96 4.14 14.68
N ASP A 176 22.96 3.48 13.52
CA ASP A 176 24.18 3.24 12.72
C ASP A 176 24.83 4.55 12.29
N ARG A 177 24.03 5.53 11.87
CA ARG A 177 24.52 6.89 11.53
C ARG A 177 25.14 7.57 12.75
N GLY A 178 24.50 7.46 13.91
CA GLY A 178 25.03 7.99 15.17
C GLY A 178 26.38 7.36 15.53
N TYR A 179 26.48 6.06 15.39
CA TYR A 179 27.73 5.33 15.62
C TYR A 179 28.86 5.77 14.68
N VAL A 180 28.60 5.78 13.37
CA VAL A 180 29.59 6.21 12.37
C VAL A 180 30.04 7.66 12.60
N ALA A 181 29.12 8.57 12.90
CA ALA A 181 29.49 9.95 13.21
C ALA A 181 30.35 10.08 14.45
N SER A 182 30.03 9.31 15.50
CA SER A 182 30.82 9.27 16.75
C SER A 182 32.22 8.73 16.51
N GLU A 183 32.37 7.65 15.76
CA GLU A 183 33.67 7.07 15.41
C GLU A 183 34.52 8.03 14.58
N LEU A 184 33.93 8.69 13.57
CA LEU A 184 34.62 9.72 12.78
C LEU A 184 35.07 10.88 13.67
N HIS A 185 34.17 11.40 14.52
CA HIS A 185 34.48 12.52 15.39
C HIS A 185 35.61 12.18 16.38
N ASN A 186 35.53 11.02 17.03
CA ASN A 186 36.50 10.63 18.06
C ASN A 186 37.84 10.23 17.47
N ASN A 187 37.85 9.33 16.47
CA ASN A 187 39.09 8.78 15.95
C ASN A 187 39.81 9.73 14.98
N VAL A 188 39.10 10.24 13.97
CA VAL A 188 39.71 11.06 12.93
C VAL A 188 40.12 12.46 13.46
N ASN A 189 39.24 13.11 14.27
CA ASN A 189 39.59 14.40 14.88
C ASN A 189 40.75 14.30 15.89
N GLN A 190 40.87 13.18 16.65
CA GLN A 190 42.02 12.98 17.52
C GLN A 190 43.32 12.86 16.76
N ILE A 191 43.33 12.06 15.67
CA ILE A 191 44.52 11.91 14.81
C ILE A 191 44.92 13.26 14.18
N LEU A 192 43.96 14.01 13.64
CA LEU A 192 44.22 15.32 13.04
C LEU A 192 44.68 16.35 14.09
N SER A 193 44.14 16.31 15.29
CA SER A 193 44.57 17.16 16.42
C SER A 193 45.98 16.84 16.88
N ALA A 194 46.34 15.56 16.95
CA ALA A 194 47.71 15.13 17.27
C ALA A 194 48.71 15.56 16.18
N ALA A 195 48.33 15.41 14.88
CA ALA A 195 49.12 15.87 13.77
C ALA A 195 49.37 17.41 13.82
N ARG A 196 48.32 18.19 14.16
CA ARG A 196 48.43 19.63 14.39
C ARG A 196 49.41 19.98 15.50
N MET A 197 49.30 19.31 16.66
CA MET A 197 50.21 19.50 17.77
C MET A 197 51.68 19.21 17.39
N MET A 198 51.91 18.10 16.66
CA MET A 198 53.27 17.80 16.17
C MET A 198 53.83 18.85 15.25
N LEU A 199 52.99 19.44 14.36
CA LEU A 199 53.42 20.54 13.50
C LEU A 199 53.75 21.82 14.27
N GLU A 200 53.21 22.03 15.46
CA GLU A 200 53.58 23.18 16.33
C GLU A 200 54.94 23.03 16.97
N LEU A 201 55.42 21.79 17.13
CA LEU A 201 56.69 21.45 17.71
C LEU A 201 57.88 21.50 16.71
N ILE A 202 57.63 21.65 15.39
CA ILE A 202 58.67 21.70 14.38
C ILE A 202 59.33 23.09 14.45
N PRO A 203 60.65 23.15 14.73
CA PRO A 203 61.37 24.43 14.77
C PRO A 203 61.51 25.00 13.36
N MET A 204 61.22 26.30 13.20
CA MET A 204 61.39 27.00 11.94
C MET A 204 62.86 27.30 11.70
N VAL A 205 63.45 26.59 10.73
CA VAL A 205 64.88 26.74 10.41
C VAL A 205 65.11 27.78 9.30
N ASN A 206 64.17 28.00 8.41
CA ASN A 206 64.19 29.00 7.33
C ASN A 206 62.76 29.40 6.91
N GLU A 207 62.65 30.49 6.07
CA GLU A 207 61.35 31.00 5.59
C GLU A 207 60.58 29.98 4.75
N GLU A 208 61.28 29.21 3.92
CA GLU A 208 60.68 28.20 3.07
C GLU A 208 59.97 27.10 3.88
N MET A 209 60.67 26.61 4.94
CA MET A 209 60.06 25.65 5.88
C MET A 209 58.87 26.25 6.62
N GLY A 210 58.90 27.56 6.94
CA GLY A 210 57.79 28.27 7.52
C GLY A 210 56.55 28.32 6.60
N GLU A 211 56.73 28.47 5.29
CA GLU A 211 55.65 28.44 4.31
C GLU A 211 55.06 27.06 4.15
N TYR A 212 55.85 26.00 4.09
CA TYR A 212 55.37 24.62 4.03
C TYR A 212 54.58 24.26 5.30
N THR A 213 55.06 24.62 6.47
CA THR A 213 54.36 24.38 7.74
C THR A 213 53.01 25.10 7.76
N LYS A 214 52.92 26.33 7.29
CA LYS A 214 51.64 27.05 7.17
C LYS A 214 50.68 26.36 6.22
N LYS A 215 51.15 25.86 5.07
CA LYS A 215 50.31 25.11 4.11
C LYS A 215 49.82 23.82 4.70
N VAL A 216 50.64 23.05 5.40
CA VAL A 216 50.21 21.79 6.04
C VAL A 216 49.22 22.04 7.20
N LYS A 217 49.45 23.09 8.01
CA LYS A 217 48.50 23.53 9.03
C LYS A 217 47.14 23.84 8.41
N TYR A 218 47.08 24.59 7.33
CA TYR A 218 45.86 24.92 6.63
C TYR A 218 45.13 23.66 6.14
N ILE A 219 45.83 22.67 5.57
CA ILE A 219 45.26 21.41 5.10
C ILE A 219 44.64 20.64 6.27
N ILE A 220 45.32 20.56 7.43
CA ILE A 220 44.81 19.87 8.61
C ILE A 220 43.56 20.57 9.16
N TYR A 221 43.54 21.90 9.25
CA TYR A 221 42.36 22.66 9.66
C TYR A 221 41.17 22.38 8.72
N SER A 222 41.41 22.42 7.40
CA SER A 222 40.38 22.12 6.41
C SER A 222 39.86 20.69 6.53
N ALA A 223 40.74 19.72 6.86
CA ALA A 223 40.34 18.34 7.08
C ALA A 223 39.49 18.18 8.36
N VAL A 224 39.85 18.86 9.46
CA VAL A 224 39.05 18.87 10.71
C VAL A 224 37.66 19.45 10.44
N ASP A 225 37.60 20.59 9.73
CA ASP A 225 36.31 21.21 9.41
C ASP A 225 35.44 20.30 8.52
N GLU A 226 36.03 19.59 7.55
CA GLU A 226 35.34 18.67 6.69
C GLU A 226 34.82 17.44 7.45
N VAL A 227 35.61 16.86 8.36
CA VAL A 227 35.18 15.77 9.23
C VAL A 227 33.99 16.21 10.10
N ASN A 228 34.08 17.37 10.74
CA ASN A 228 33.01 17.93 11.53
C ASN A 228 31.74 18.15 10.69
N ARG A 229 31.91 18.64 9.47
CA ARG A 229 30.81 18.81 8.52
C ARG A 229 30.13 17.48 8.20
N ILE A 230 30.92 16.42 7.92
CA ILE A 230 30.41 15.09 7.62
C ILE A 230 29.67 14.52 8.84
N CYS A 231 30.25 14.62 10.04
CA CYS A 231 29.61 14.17 11.28
C CYS A 231 28.25 14.83 11.48
N ASN A 232 28.15 16.13 11.29
CA ASN A 232 26.89 16.88 11.41
C ASN A 232 25.85 16.50 10.33
N LEU A 233 26.31 16.16 9.11
CA LEU A 233 25.42 15.64 8.06
C LEU A 233 24.90 14.24 8.36
N ILE A 234 25.75 13.38 8.93
CA ILE A 234 25.40 11.98 9.23
C ILE A 234 24.51 11.89 10.48
N ASN A 235 24.87 12.61 11.54
CA ASN A 235 24.14 12.60 12.81
C ASN A 235 23.85 14.02 13.32
N PRO A 236 22.76 14.64 12.93
CA PRO A 236 22.35 15.94 13.48
C PRO A 236 21.88 15.86 14.95
N ASN A 237 21.79 14.67 15.54
CA ASN A 237 21.38 14.50 16.95
C ASN A 237 22.39 15.10 17.95
N SER A 238 23.63 15.31 17.54
CA SER A 238 24.62 16.06 18.35
C SER A 238 24.25 17.55 18.55
N LEU A 239 23.18 18.01 17.88
CA LEU A 239 22.70 19.38 17.87
C LEU A 239 21.38 19.55 18.66
N ASP A 240 21.24 18.84 19.78
CA ASP A 240 19.99 18.82 20.58
C ASP A 240 19.49 20.19 21.06
N HIS A 241 20.31 21.23 20.92
CA HIS A 241 19.99 22.59 21.31
C HIS A 241 19.65 23.53 20.14
N ILE A 242 19.75 23.04 18.89
CA ILE A 242 19.54 23.85 17.68
C ILE A 242 18.16 23.53 17.11
N SER A 243 17.39 24.56 16.76
CA SER A 243 16.07 24.40 16.14
C SER A 243 16.17 23.94 14.69
N LEU A 244 15.14 23.23 14.18
CA LEU A 244 15.04 22.85 12.77
C LEU A 244 15.25 24.05 11.82
N PRO A 245 14.62 25.24 12.03
CA PRO A 245 14.86 26.42 11.23
C PRO A 245 16.34 26.84 11.14
N ASP A 246 17.06 26.78 12.26
CA ASP A 246 18.47 27.22 12.29
C ASP A 246 19.40 26.22 11.59
N LEU A 247 19.11 24.91 11.75
CA LEU A 247 19.80 23.85 11.03
C LEU A 247 19.64 24.00 9.50
N LEU A 248 18.43 24.33 9.04
CA LEU A 248 18.14 24.54 7.64
C LEU A 248 18.83 25.78 7.08
N LYS A 249 18.83 26.89 7.82
CA LYS A 249 19.56 28.13 7.44
C LYS A 249 21.03 27.87 7.21
N ASP A 250 21.69 27.18 8.16
CA ASP A 250 23.12 26.86 8.06
C ASP A 250 23.40 25.97 6.84
N GLN A 251 22.62 24.92 6.64
CA GLN A 251 22.79 24.00 5.51
C GLN A 251 22.60 24.69 4.15
N ILE A 252 21.57 25.52 4.01
CA ILE A 252 21.26 26.21 2.76
C ILE A 252 22.31 27.29 2.43
N ASN A 253 22.74 28.04 3.44
CA ASN A 253 23.77 29.05 3.27
C ASN A 253 25.10 28.47 2.76
N ARG A 254 25.47 27.27 3.22
CA ARG A 254 26.66 26.56 2.75
C ARG A 254 26.48 26.08 1.31
N ALA A 255 25.36 25.43 1.02
CA ALA A 255 25.05 24.88 -0.32
C ALA A 255 25.02 25.96 -1.40
N GLY A 256 24.51 27.14 -1.10
CA GLY A 256 24.47 28.29 -2.02
C GLY A 256 25.87 28.87 -2.35
N LYS A 257 26.79 28.86 -1.39
CA LYS A 257 28.16 29.33 -1.60
C LYS A 257 29.02 28.42 -2.49
N ASP A 258 28.84 27.10 -2.32
CA ASP A 258 29.65 26.08 -3.00
C ASP A 258 29.41 25.98 -4.52
N LYS A 259 28.21 26.29 -4.99
CA LYS A 259 27.77 26.02 -6.38
C LYS A 259 27.20 27.22 -7.12
N ASN A 260 27.27 28.43 -6.55
CA ASN A 260 26.74 29.66 -7.14
C ASN A 260 25.22 29.58 -7.51
N ILE A 261 24.44 28.81 -6.72
CA ILE A 261 22.99 28.67 -6.84
C ILE A 261 22.33 29.62 -5.85
N LYS A 262 21.35 30.37 -6.31
CA LYS A 262 20.52 31.22 -5.42
C LYS A 262 19.44 30.38 -4.78
N ILE A 263 19.60 30.06 -3.49
CA ILE A 263 18.59 29.33 -2.73
C ILE A 263 17.93 30.32 -1.78
N LYS A 264 16.62 30.58 -1.99
CA LYS A 264 15.80 31.36 -1.08
C LYS A 264 15.18 30.45 -0.04
N LEU A 265 15.28 30.81 1.25
CA LEU A 265 14.64 30.11 2.35
C LEU A 265 13.63 31.04 3.02
N ASP A 266 12.36 30.63 3.02
CA ASP A 266 11.30 31.29 3.75
C ASP A 266 10.80 30.35 4.88
N ILE A 267 10.66 30.86 6.09
CA ILE A 267 10.24 30.08 7.27
C ILE A 267 9.07 30.80 7.90
N ASN A 268 7.91 30.12 7.95
CA ASN A 268 6.66 30.69 8.38
C ASN A 268 6.02 29.89 9.53
N GLY A 269 5.44 30.57 10.52
CA GLY A 269 4.64 29.95 11.56
C GLY A 269 5.43 29.31 12.70
N PHE A 270 6.76 29.30 12.65
CA PHE A 270 7.61 28.80 13.74
C PHE A 270 7.72 29.85 14.84
N LEU A 271 6.74 29.88 15.73
CA LEU A 271 6.76 30.74 16.91
C LEU A 271 7.72 30.15 17.95
N GLY A 272 8.68 30.98 18.39
CA GLY A 272 9.79 30.57 19.26
C GLY A 272 9.39 29.75 20.48
N GLY A 273 10.11 28.63 20.68
CA GLY A 273 10.08 27.83 21.89
C GLY A 273 9.25 26.54 21.87
N LYS A 274 8.39 26.27 20.90
CA LYS A 274 7.75 24.95 20.78
C LYS A 274 8.71 23.98 20.10
N ARG A 275 9.13 22.96 20.83
CA ARG A 275 9.86 21.83 20.26
C ARG A 275 8.87 20.86 19.61
N PHE A 276 9.17 20.43 18.42
CA PHE A 276 8.45 19.36 17.73
C PHE A 276 8.99 18.01 18.18
N PRO A 277 8.21 16.92 18.00
CA PRO A 277 8.77 15.58 18.13
C PRO A 277 10.03 15.47 17.29
N ARG A 278 11.09 14.98 17.89
CA ARG A 278 12.42 14.92 17.27
C ARG A 278 12.41 14.17 15.94
N GLU A 279 11.61 13.12 15.86
CA GLU A 279 11.43 12.29 14.66
C GLU A 279 10.86 13.09 13.48
N SER A 280 9.92 13.99 13.75
CA SER A 280 9.32 14.87 12.75
C SER A 280 10.33 15.89 12.24
N GLU A 281 11.10 16.52 13.15
CA GLU A 281 12.18 17.44 12.79
C GLU A 281 13.26 16.76 11.95
N LEU A 282 13.73 15.58 12.38
CA LEU A 282 14.74 14.79 11.66
C LEU A 282 14.23 14.36 10.28
N THR A 283 12.97 14.00 10.17
CA THR A 283 12.37 13.63 8.88
C THR A 283 12.42 14.80 7.91
N MET A 284 11.98 15.99 8.33
CA MET A 284 12.05 17.19 7.48
C MET A 284 13.48 17.60 7.15
N LEU A 285 14.38 17.53 8.11
CA LEU A 285 15.79 17.78 7.87
C LEU A 285 16.38 16.84 6.81
N ARG A 286 16.03 15.53 6.86
CA ARG A 286 16.50 14.56 5.86
C ARG A 286 15.92 14.83 4.47
N VAL A 287 14.66 15.25 4.37
CA VAL A 287 14.06 15.65 3.10
C VAL A 287 14.79 16.84 2.52
N VAL A 288 15.08 17.86 3.34
CA VAL A 288 15.85 19.04 2.86
C VAL A 288 17.28 18.66 2.47
N GLN A 289 17.95 17.83 3.25
CA GLN A 289 19.30 17.33 2.92
C GLN A 289 19.33 16.64 1.56
N ASP A 290 18.40 15.72 1.28
CA ASP A 290 18.34 15.00 0.01
C ASP A 290 18.06 15.94 -1.16
N ILE A 291 17.09 16.84 -1.01
CA ILE A 291 16.73 17.73 -2.11
C ILE A 291 17.82 18.79 -2.39
N VAL A 292 18.43 19.36 -1.36
CA VAL A 292 19.55 20.28 -1.53
C VAL A 292 20.72 19.58 -2.21
N TYR A 293 21.06 18.35 -1.81
CA TYR A 293 22.07 17.53 -2.48
C TYR A 293 21.75 17.31 -3.97
N ARG A 294 20.49 17.06 -4.33
CA ARG A 294 20.07 16.89 -5.73
C ARG A 294 20.15 18.19 -6.52
N ILE A 295 19.70 19.28 -5.92
CA ILE A 295 19.80 20.60 -6.55
C ILE A 295 21.27 20.94 -6.84
N THR A 296 22.16 20.69 -5.88
CA THR A 296 23.57 21.07 -6.03
C THR A 296 24.39 20.11 -6.90
N ASN A 297 24.09 18.80 -6.92
CA ASN A 297 24.94 17.81 -7.58
C ASN A 297 24.31 17.13 -8.79
N HIS A 298 22.98 17.18 -8.94
CA HIS A 298 22.25 16.46 -9.97
C HIS A 298 21.26 17.32 -10.76
N SER A 299 21.31 18.65 -10.59
CA SER A 299 20.50 19.56 -11.37
C SER A 299 21.35 20.66 -12.03
N HIS A 300 20.76 21.34 -13.01
CA HIS A 300 21.29 22.53 -13.65
C HIS A 300 20.55 23.78 -13.16
N ALA A 301 19.91 23.71 -12.01
CA ALA A 301 19.16 24.81 -11.44
C ALA A 301 20.12 25.98 -11.08
N THR A 302 19.69 27.18 -11.38
CA THR A 302 20.35 28.43 -10.97
C THR A 302 19.65 29.10 -9.80
N GLU A 303 18.36 28.77 -9.62
CA GLU A 303 17.53 29.30 -8.56
C GLU A 303 16.67 28.19 -7.95
N ALA A 304 16.53 28.22 -6.63
CA ALA A 304 15.66 27.36 -5.87
C ALA A 304 14.98 28.16 -4.75
N SER A 305 13.74 27.76 -4.42
CA SER A 305 13.00 28.28 -3.28
C SER A 305 12.64 27.14 -2.35
N ILE A 306 12.89 27.32 -1.07
CA ILE A 306 12.55 26.37 -0.01
C ILE A 306 11.67 27.12 0.99
N ILE A 307 10.45 26.62 1.19
CA ILE A 307 9.47 27.22 2.11
C ILE A 307 9.17 26.19 3.17
N LEU A 308 9.46 26.51 4.43
CA LEU A 308 9.10 25.67 5.57
C LEU A 308 7.98 26.38 6.33
N THR A 309 6.83 25.74 6.47
CA THR A 309 5.66 26.30 7.15
C THR A 309 5.19 25.37 8.25
N GLN A 310 4.88 25.95 9.42
CA GLN A 310 4.15 25.26 10.46
C GLN A 310 2.67 25.62 10.36
N GLU A 311 1.82 24.64 10.12
CA GLU A 311 0.36 24.78 10.12
C GLU A 311 -0.27 23.81 11.10
N ARG A 312 -0.92 24.35 12.15
CA ARG A 312 -1.63 23.57 13.18
C ARG A 312 -0.82 22.35 13.66
N ASP A 313 -1.11 21.17 13.10
CA ASP A 313 -0.54 19.88 13.47
C ASP A 313 0.51 19.35 12.49
N PHE A 314 0.92 20.15 11.50
CA PHE A 314 1.84 19.71 10.46
C PHE A 314 3.03 20.65 10.29
N ILE A 315 4.17 20.10 9.96
CA ILE A 315 5.29 20.79 9.32
C ILE A 315 5.18 20.52 7.83
N LEU A 316 5.09 21.58 7.03
CA LEU A 316 5.00 21.55 5.59
C LEU A 316 6.31 22.06 4.99
N LEU A 317 6.80 21.38 3.99
CA LEU A 317 7.96 21.76 3.21
C LEU A 317 7.57 21.84 1.74
N GLU A 318 7.79 22.98 1.13
CA GLU A 318 7.65 23.16 -0.30
C GLU A 318 9.00 23.58 -0.89
N VAL A 319 9.43 22.90 -1.94
CA VAL A 319 10.67 23.21 -2.65
C VAL A 319 10.38 23.32 -4.13
N SER A 320 10.84 24.41 -4.73
CA SER A 320 10.80 24.59 -6.18
C SER A 320 12.17 24.98 -6.72
N PHE A 321 12.53 24.49 -7.92
CA PHE A 321 13.77 24.85 -8.59
C PHE A 321 13.66 24.77 -10.12
N ASN A 322 14.40 25.64 -10.80
CA ASN A 322 14.29 25.92 -12.23
C ASN A 322 15.12 24.97 -13.11
N ASP A 323 14.85 23.66 -13.07
CA ASP A 323 15.53 22.71 -13.97
C ASP A 323 14.55 21.93 -14.85
N PRO A 324 14.32 22.34 -16.11
CA PRO A 324 13.43 21.64 -17.03
C PRO A 324 13.98 20.28 -17.50
N LYS A 325 15.29 20.02 -17.34
CA LYS A 325 15.93 18.76 -17.75
C LYS A 325 16.07 17.75 -16.63
N PHE A 326 15.65 18.11 -15.41
CA PHE A 326 15.75 17.22 -14.26
C PHE A 326 15.03 15.88 -14.51
N ASP A 327 15.72 14.77 -14.25
CA ASP A 327 15.17 13.41 -14.41
C ASP A 327 14.34 13.01 -13.21
N LEU A 328 13.08 13.42 -13.25
CA LEU A 328 12.11 13.13 -12.19
C LEU A 328 11.86 11.63 -12.03
N ASN A 329 11.75 10.89 -13.15
CA ASN A 329 11.45 9.46 -13.13
C ASN A 329 12.54 8.63 -12.47
N ARG A 330 13.80 8.94 -12.77
CA ARG A 330 14.95 8.32 -12.11
C ARG A 330 15.00 8.68 -10.63
N THR A 331 14.69 9.93 -10.30
CA THR A 331 14.65 10.42 -8.92
C THR A 331 13.61 9.69 -8.08
N LEU A 332 12.38 9.56 -8.55
CA LEU A 332 11.29 8.88 -7.83
C LEU A 332 11.56 7.38 -7.62
N LYS A 333 12.33 6.74 -8.48
CA LYS A 333 12.76 5.34 -8.33
C LYS A 333 13.96 5.16 -7.40
N ASN A 334 14.59 6.24 -6.96
CA ASN A 334 15.75 6.17 -6.07
C ASN A 334 15.31 5.72 -4.67
N LEU A 335 15.97 4.70 -4.12
CA LEU A 335 15.67 4.13 -2.80
C LEU A 335 15.66 5.18 -1.67
N ARG A 336 16.52 6.22 -1.73
CA ARG A 336 16.51 7.29 -0.73
C ARG A 336 15.21 8.08 -0.77
N VAL A 337 14.70 8.41 -1.96
CA VAL A 337 13.44 9.15 -2.13
C VAL A 337 12.26 8.28 -1.68
N VAL A 338 12.24 7.01 -2.07
CA VAL A 338 11.21 6.05 -1.61
C VAL A 338 11.21 5.96 -0.08
N ASN A 339 12.38 5.86 0.55
CA ASN A 339 12.49 5.82 2.01
C ASN A 339 12.03 7.11 2.67
N LEU A 340 12.31 8.29 2.08
CA LEU A 340 11.84 9.58 2.59
C LEU A 340 10.32 9.72 2.45
N ALA A 341 9.75 9.27 1.34
CA ALA A 341 8.30 9.25 1.14
C ALA A 341 7.62 8.36 2.18
N ASN A 342 8.07 7.12 2.33
CA ASN A 342 7.56 6.18 3.34
C ASN A 342 7.69 6.75 4.76
N ARG A 343 8.78 7.46 5.05
CA ARG A 343 9.00 8.09 6.36
C ARG A 343 8.03 9.24 6.60
N CYS A 344 7.75 10.09 5.61
CA CYS A 344 6.74 11.14 5.72
C CYS A 344 5.35 10.54 5.97
N GLU A 345 4.97 9.52 5.20
CA GLU A 345 3.69 8.81 5.37
C GLU A 345 3.58 8.13 6.74
N HIS A 346 4.68 7.53 7.22
CA HIS A 346 4.75 6.90 8.53
C HIS A 346 4.42 7.89 9.66
N TYR A 347 4.92 9.12 9.58
CA TYR A 347 4.58 10.19 10.53
C TYR A 347 3.31 10.97 10.14
N GLY A 348 2.38 10.32 9.44
CA GLY A 348 1.05 10.83 9.14
C GLY A 348 1.00 12.00 8.17
N GLY A 349 2.09 12.20 7.41
CA GLY A 349 2.19 13.21 6.38
C GLY A 349 2.20 12.64 4.96
N SER A 350 2.82 13.37 4.03
CA SER A 350 2.91 12.99 2.63
C SER A 350 4.22 13.46 2.01
N TYR A 351 4.57 12.88 0.87
CA TYR A 351 5.69 13.29 0.04
C TYR A 351 5.29 13.22 -1.42
N SER A 352 5.48 14.29 -2.17
CA SER A 352 5.25 14.32 -3.61
C SER A 352 6.29 15.17 -4.33
N MET A 353 6.65 14.77 -5.54
CA MET A 353 7.53 15.54 -6.41
C MET A 353 6.96 15.51 -7.83
N LYS A 354 6.78 16.65 -8.44
CA LYS A 354 6.19 16.79 -9.77
C LYS A 354 6.91 17.86 -10.61
N LYS A 355 6.72 17.77 -11.92
CA LYS A 355 7.21 18.78 -12.85
C LYS A 355 6.07 19.74 -13.17
N GLU A 356 6.31 21.01 -12.95
CA GLU A 356 5.34 22.07 -13.24
C GLU A 356 5.78 22.91 -14.42
N LYS A 357 4.84 23.14 -15.36
CA LYS A 357 5.10 23.90 -16.59
C LYS A 357 5.40 25.36 -16.24
N GLY A 358 6.59 25.85 -16.60
CA GLY A 358 7.03 27.24 -16.34
C GLY A 358 7.75 27.45 -15.00
N VAL A 359 7.67 26.51 -14.06
CA VAL A 359 8.32 26.60 -12.74
C VAL A 359 9.53 25.69 -12.65
N GLY A 360 9.48 24.49 -13.24
CA GLY A 360 10.51 23.47 -13.15
C GLY A 360 10.06 22.30 -12.30
N ILE A 361 10.78 21.97 -11.25
CA ILE A 361 10.43 20.90 -10.31
C ILE A 361 9.81 21.50 -9.05
N HIS A 362 8.71 20.90 -8.61
CA HIS A 362 8.07 21.21 -7.35
C HIS A 362 8.00 19.93 -6.48
N LEU A 363 8.47 20.05 -5.23
CA LEU A 363 8.40 19.04 -4.20
C LEU A 363 7.53 19.56 -3.06
N SER A 364 6.61 18.76 -2.58
CA SER A 364 5.86 19.00 -1.35
C SER A 364 6.03 17.82 -0.41
N ALA A 365 6.39 18.09 0.83
CA ALA A 365 6.48 17.10 1.90
C ALA A 365 5.82 17.62 3.17
N SER A 366 5.17 16.73 3.90
CA SER A 366 4.57 17.06 5.19
C SER A 366 4.83 15.96 6.23
N VAL A 367 4.85 16.34 7.49
CA VAL A 367 4.84 15.41 8.62
C VAL A 367 3.94 15.97 9.73
N LYS A 368 3.29 15.09 10.47
CA LYS A 368 2.45 15.47 11.58
C LYS A 368 3.30 15.82 12.80
N ILE A 369 2.94 16.91 13.52
CA ILE A 369 3.68 17.39 14.68
C ILE A 369 3.42 16.52 15.92
N HIS A 370 2.20 15.99 16.05
CA HIS A 370 1.83 15.09 17.13
C HIS A 370 1.83 13.67 16.58
N GLY A 371 2.76 12.84 17.04
CA GLY A 371 2.70 11.42 16.78
C GLY A 371 1.36 10.86 17.24
N ASN A 372 0.77 9.95 16.49
CA ASN A 372 -0.19 9.02 17.04
C ASN A 372 0.54 8.26 18.16
N THR A 373 0.40 8.72 19.39
CA THR A 373 0.57 7.84 20.55
C THR A 373 -0.58 6.85 20.49
N PRO A 374 -0.29 5.54 20.50
CA PRO A 374 -1.32 4.52 20.47
C PRO A 374 -2.25 4.61 21.66
#